data_5ee0f9c94fce121a80b7f0dcc1199237
#
_entry.id   5ee0f9c94fce121a80b7f0dcc1199237
#
_cell.length_a   1.000
_cell.length_b   1.000
_cell.length_c   1.000
_cell.angle_alpha   90.00
_cell.angle_beta   90.00
_cell.angle_gamma   90.00
#
_symmetry.space_group_name_H-M   'P 1'
#
loop_
_entity.id
_entity.type
_entity.pdbx_description
1 polymer ?
#
loop_
_entity_poly.entity_id
_entity_poly.type
_entity_poly.pdbx_seq_one_letter_code
_entity_poly.pdbx_strand_id
1 'polypeptide(L)'
;MTDEITRRVFCIGMNKTGTSTMRHCFKALDLEPIASPSSIEKNYKGVIKQFYSDHNYQELIKLAKNYKFFEDRPWNMWEVYRYLDEHFPDSLFVLTVRSENSWWASVENWVTIV
;
A
#
# COMPACT_ATOMS: atom_id res chain seq x y z
N MET A 1 -3.26 23.79 -16.91
CA MET A 1 -2.25 23.00 -16.28
C MET A 1 -2.85 22.02 -15.33
N THR A 2 -2.37 20.87 -15.40
CA THR A 2 -2.81 19.88 -14.46
C THR A 2 -2.10 20.06 -13.14
N ASP A 3 -2.85 20.06 -12.10
CA ASP A 3 -2.26 19.97 -10.78
C ASP A 3 -1.71 18.58 -10.63
N GLU A 4 -0.43 18.45 -10.81
CA GLU A 4 0.19 17.19 -10.55
C GLU A 4 0.06 16.86 -9.07
N ILE A 5 -0.40 15.66 -8.81
CA ILE A 5 -0.40 15.17 -7.45
C ILE A 5 1.05 14.88 -7.11
N THR A 6 1.65 15.80 -6.38
CA THR A 6 3.04 15.63 -5.94
C THR A 6 3.13 14.84 -4.66
N ARG A 7 2.03 14.76 -3.93
CA ARG A 7 1.98 13.99 -2.70
C ARG A 7 1.74 12.51 -2.97
N ARG A 8 2.42 11.70 -2.21
CA ARG A 8 2.16 10.27 -2.20
C ARG A 8 1.11 9.94 -1.17
N VAL A 9 0.27 8.98 -1.48
CA VAL A 9 -0.83 8.54 -0.60
C VAL A 9 -0.59 7.10 -0.21
N PHE A 10 -0.48 6.86 1.08
CA PHE A 10 -0.26 5.52 1.63
C PHE A 10 -1.50 5.05 2.36
N CYS A 11 -2.08 3.94 1.90
CA CYS A 11 -3.17 3.28 2.61
C CYS A 11 -2.55 2.33 3.62
N ILE A 12 -2.61 2.69 4.88
CA ILE A 12 -1.92 1.98 5.94
C ILE A 12 -2.82 1.10 6.81
N GLY A 13 -4.07 0.91 6.37
CA GLY A 13 -4.98 0.03 7.07
C GLY A 13 -4.57 -1.43 6.96
N MET A 14 -4.96 -2.21 7.94
CA MET A 14 -4.73 -3.64 7.92
C MET A 14 -5.58 -4.31 6.85
N ASN A 15 -5.19 -5.52 6.45
CA ASN A 15 -5.98 -6.31 5.52
C ASN A 15 -7.42 -6.46 6.04
N LYS A 16 -8.37 -6.53 5.12
CA LYS A 16 -9.79 -6.64 5.43
C LYS A 16 -10.40 -5.40 6.10
N THR A 17 -9.79 -4.23 5.88
CA THR A 17 -10.33 -2.97 6.36
C THR A 17 -10.79 -2.05 5.22
N GLY A 18 -11.07 -2.61 4.04
CA GLY A 18 -11.58 -1.84 2.91
C GLY A 18 -10.51 -1.41 1.90
N THR A 19 -9.36 -2.06 1.90
CA THR A 19 -8.26 -1.73 0.98
C THR A 19 -8.63 -1.93 -0.47
N SER A 20 -9.42 -2.96 -0.78
CA SER A 20 -9.90 -3.18 -2.15
C SER A 20 -10.81 -2.06 -2.62
N THR A 21 -11.66 -1.55 -1.73
CA THR A 21 -12.52 -0.40 -2.03
C THR A 21 -11.67 0.84 -2.34
N MET A 22 -10.62 1.08 -1.56
CA MET A 22 -9.71 2.20 -1.80
C MET A 22 -9.03 2.08 -3.16
N ARG A 23 -8.61 0.89 -3.54
CA ARG A 23 -8.00 0.65 -4.85
C ARG A 23 -8.97 0.98 -5.98
N HIS A 24 -10.23 0.55 -5.84
CA HIS A 24 -11.24 0.88 -6.83
C HIS A 24 -11.50 2.39 -6.92
N CYS A 25 -11.48 3.07 -5.78
CA CYS A 25 -11.64 4.52 -5.76
C CYS A 25 -10.49 5.22 -6.48
N PHE A 26 -9.25 4.78 -6.24
CA PHE A 26 -8.09 5.36 -6.91
C PHE A 26 -8.16 5.16 -8.42
N LYS A 27 -8.58 3.98 -8.86
CA LYS A 27 -8.75 3.71 -10.28
C LYS A 27 -9.85 4.56 -10.89
N ALA A 28 -10.97 4.69 -10.19
CA ALA A 28 -12.11 5.48 -10.66
C ALA A 28 -11.76 6.96 -10.80
N LEU A 29 -10.85 7.46 -9.96
CA LEU A 29 -10.37 8.83 -10.03
C LEU A 29 -9.17 9.01 -10.97
N ASP A 30 -8.78 7.95 -11.65
CA ASP A 30 -7.63 7.96 -12.57
C ASP A 30 -6.33 8.35 -11.86
N LEU A 31 -6.16 7.89 -10.66
CA LEU A 31 -4.98 8.19 -9.84
C LEU A 31 -3.97 7.04 -9.85
N GLU A 32 -3.69 6.54 -11.02
CA GLU A 32 -2.67 5.51 -11.22
C GLU A 32 -1.31 6.14 -11.50
N PRO A 33 -0.20 5.44 -11.34
CA PRO A 33 -0.08 4.03 -10.97
C PRO A 33 -0.20 3.75 -9.48
N ILE A 34 -0.78 2.61 -9.16
CA ILE A 34 -0.99 2.17 -7.80
C ILE A 34 0.00 1.05 -7.47
N ALA A 35 0.73 1.21 -6.37
CA ALA A 35 1.65 0.21 -5.88
C ALA A 35 0.91 -0.76 -4.95
N SER A 36 0.65 -1.94 -5.44
CA SER A 36 0.08 -3.05 -4.67
C SER A 36 1.01 -4.24 -4.80
N PRO A 37 0.89 -5.27 -3.96
CA PRO A 37 1.73 -6.45 -4.10
C PRO A 37 1.71 -7.04 -5.51
N SER A 38 0.54 -7.11 -6.13
CA SER A 38 0.41 -7.68 -7.47
C SER A 38 1.04 -6.80 -8.54
N SER A 39 0.85 -5.48 -8.46
CA SER A 39 1.43 -4.58 -9.46
C SER A 39 2.96 -4.52 -9.32
N ILE A 40 3.46 -4.56 -8.10
CA ILE A 40 4.90 -4.57 -7.85
C ILE A 40 5.51 -5.87 -8.37
N GLU A 41 4.88 -7.01 -8.09
CA GLU A 41 5.39 -8.28 -8.57
C GLU A 41 5.40 -8.36 -10.09
N LYS A 42 4.42 -7.75 -10.74
CA LYS A 42 4.34 -7.71 -12.19
C LYS A 42 5.47 -6.89 -12.80
N ASN A 43 5.76 -5.73 -12.23
CA ASN A 43 6.71 -4.77 -12.80
C ASN A 43 8.13 -4.89 -12.24
N TYR A 44 8.26 -5.40 -11.02
CA TYR A 44 9.52 -5.50 -10.29
C TYR A 44 9.59 -6.86 -9.59
N LYS A 45 9.61 -7.90 -10.37
CA LYS A 45 9.51 -9.27 -9.88
C LYS A 45 10.55 -9.57 -8.80
N GLY A 46 10.07 -10.10 -7.70
CA GLY A 46 10.92 -10.56 -6.60
C GLY A 46 11.37 -9.49 -5.62
N VAL A 47 11.08 -8.21 -5.88
CA VAL A 47 11.56 -7.13 -5.01
C VAL A 47 10.95 -7.20 -3.62
N ILE A 48 9.65 -7.46 -3.52
CA ILE A 48 8.99 -7.54 -2.21
C ILE A 48 9.53 -8.72 -1.41
N LYS A 49 9.68 -9.86 -2.04
CA LYS A 49 10.24 -11.04 -1.38
C LYS A 49 11.67 -10.78 -0.89
N GLN A 50 12.45 -10.12 -1.73
CA GLN A 50 13.82 -9.76 -1.37
C GLN A 50 13.84 -8.77 -0.20
N PHE A 51 12.91 -7.83 -0.18
CA PHE A 51 12.80 -6.90 0.93
C PHE A 51 12.53 -7.63 2.25
N TYR A 52 11.66 -8.63 2.25
CA TYR A 52 11.39 -9.41 3.47
C TYR A 52 12.63 -10.16 3.96
N SER A 53 13.51 -10.56 3.06
CA SER A 53 14.75 -11.25 3.41
C SER A 53 15.84 -10.28 3.88
N ASP A 54 16.05 -9.20 3.12
CA ASP A 54 17.21 -8.33 3.29
C ASP A 54 16.91 -7.04 4.06
N HIS A 55 15.63 -6.66 4.15
CA HIS A 55 15.20 -5.37 4.75
C HIS A 55 15.91 -4.17 4.11
N ASN A 56 16.11 -4.23 2.80
CA ASN A 56 16.78 -3.17 2.08
C ASN A 56 15.80 -2.04 1.75
N TYR A 57 15.71 -1.07 2.64
CA TYR A 57 14.80 0.06 2.47
C TYR A 57 15.18 0.96 1.30
N GLN A 58 16.44 1.03 0.95
CA GLN A 58 16.89 1.86 -0.17
C GLN A 58 16.29 1.39 -1.49
N GLU A 59 16.24 0.10 -1.71
CA GLU A 59 15.62 -0.44 -2.91
C GLU A 59 14.12 -0.18 -2.91
N LEU A 60 13.48 -0.25 -1.75
CA LEU A 60 12.07 0.02 -1.62
C LEU A 60 11.75 1.48 -1.92
N ILE A 61 12.56 2.41 -1.42
CA ILE A 61 12.43 3.84 -1.70
C ILE A 61 12.60 4.12 -3.19
N LYS A 62 13.58 3.50 -3.80
CA LYS A 62 13.86 3.67 -5.21
C LYS A 62 12.66 3.26 -6.07
N LEU A 63 12.03 2.14 -5.71
CA LEU A 63 10.83 1.68 -6.37
C LEU A 63 9.65 2.61 -6.10
N ALA A 64 9.52 3.08 -4.86
CA ALA A 64 8.41 3.93 -4.46
C ALA A 64 8.38 5.26 -5.22
N LYS A 65 9.51 5.73 -5.70
CA LYS A 65 9.56 6.97 -6.49
C LYS A 65 8.75 6.89 -7.79
N ASN A 66 8.46 5.68 -8.25
CA ASN A 66 7.70 5.47 -9.49
C ASN A 66 6.19 5.41 -9.27
N TYR A 67 5.74 5.53 -8.04
CA TYR A 67 4.32 5.41 -7.70
C TYR A 67 3.86 6.57 -6.84
N LYS A 68 2.56 6.82 -6.86
CA LYS A 68 1.94 7.87 -6.05
C LYS A 68 0.95 7.32 -5.03
N PHE A 69 0.40 6.14 -5.28
CA PHE A 69 -0.61 5.53 -4.42
C PHE A 69 -0.15 4.15 -4.03
N PHE A 70 -0.23 3.87 -2.75
CA PHE A 70 0.34 2.65 -2.17
C PHE A 70 -0.70 1.98 -1.30
N GLU A 71 -0.83 0.69 -1.42
CA GLU A 71 -1.77 -0.09 -0.61
C GLU A 71 -1.21 -1.47 -0.30
N ASP A 72 -1.71 -2.06 0.78
CA ASP A 72 -1.36 -3.41 1.16
C ASP A 72 0.12 -3.53 1.52
N ARG A 73 0.64 -4.74 1.60
CA ARG A 73 2.04 -4.96 1.98
C ARG A 73 2.99 -4.63 0.84
N PRO A 74 4.18 -4.15 1.15
CA PRO A 74 4.72 -3.86 2.50
C PRO A 74 4.36 -2.46 3.01
N TRP A 75 3.56 -1.71 2.25
CA TRP A 75 3.29 -0.29 2.49
C TRP A 75 2.53 -0.05 3.78
N ASN A 76 1.70 -1.00 4.22
CA ASN A 76 0.94 -0.89 5.45
C ASN A 76 1.68 -1.42 6.69
N MET A 77 2.94 -1.77 6.55
CA MET A 77 3.76 -2.20 7.68
C MET A 77 4.36 -0.99 8.38
N TRP A 78 4.27 -0.98 9.71
CA TRP A 78 4.70 0.17 10.52
C TRP A 78 6.12 0.63 10.19
N GLU A 79 7.08 -0.27 10.18
CA GLU A 79 8.47 0.09 9.92
C GLU A 79 8.65 0.63 8.50
N VAL A 80 7.83 0.20 7.56
CA VAL A 80 7.94 0.65 6.17
C VAL A 80 7.36 2.04 6.00
N TYR A 81 6.11 2.26 6.39
CA TYR A 81 5.51 3.56 6.13
C TYR A 81 6.12 4.67 6.98
N ARG A 82 6.65 4.35 8.15
CA ARG A 82 7.41 5.32 8.95
C ARG A 82 8.65 5.77 8.19
N TYR A 83 9.37 4.84 7.59
CA TYR A 83 10.56 5.13 6.80
C TYR A 83 10.22 5.96 5.56
N LEU A 84 9.12 5.61 4.91
CA LEU A 84 8.67 6.33 3.73
C LEU A 84 8.22 7.76 4.06
N ASP A 85 7.61 7.96 5.22
CA ASP A 85 7.23 9.28 5.67
C ASP A 85 8.44 10.21 5.82
N GLU A 86 9.54 9.67 6.29
CA GLU A 86 10.78 10.44 6.40
C GLU A 86 11.34 10.83 5.03
N HIS A 87 11.17 9.98 4.02
CA HIS A 87 11.68 10.23 2.67
C HIS A 87 10.72 11.04 1.81
N PHE A 88 9.45 10.97 2.09
CA PHE A 88 8.42 11.70 1.36
C PHE A 88 7.56 12.50 2.35
N PRO A 89 8.11 13.58 2.91
CA PRO A 89 7.49 14.26 4.04
C PRO A 89 6.12 14.87 3.75
N ASP A 90 5.78 15.08 2.49
CA ASP A 90 4.47 15.59 2.12
C ASP A 90 3.43 14.51 1.91
N SER A 91 3.73 13.28 2.31
CA SER A 91 2.83 12.15 2.11
C SER A 91 1.57 12.26 2.94
N LEU A 92 0.49 11.71 2.40
CA LEU A 92 -0.78 11.57 3.08
C LEU A 92 -0.97 10.10 3.47
N PHE A 93 -1.50 9.88 4.65
CA PHE A 93 -1.76 8.54 5.14
C PHE A 93 -3.25 8.35 5.30
N VAL A 94 -3.78 7.29 4.69
CA VAL A 94 -5.19 6.93 4.78
C VAL A 94 -5.28 5.67 5.61
N LEU A 95 -5.96 5.77 6.75
CA LEU A 95 -6.17 4.62 7.63
C LEU A 95 -7.59 4.12 7.45
N THR A 96 -7.71 2.94 6.88
CA THR A 96 -9.01 2.27 6.81
C THR A 96 -9.23 1.49 8.10
N VAL A 97 -10.38 1.69 8.70
CA VAL A 97 -10.70 1.05 9.97
C VAL A 97 -12.00 0.26 9.84
N ARG A 98 -12.14 -0.72 10.70
CA ARG A 98 -13.31 -1.57 10.74
C ARG A 98 -13.50 -2.02 12.18
N SER A 99 -14.73 -2.29 12.58
CA SER A 99 -14.96 -2.79 13.93
C SER A 99 -14.23 -4.13 14.13
N GLU A 100 -13.77 -4.38 15.33
CA GLU A 100 -13.02 -5.60 15.64
C GLU A 100 -13.79 -6.86 15.26
N ASN A 101 -15.05 -6.92 15.64
CA ASN A 101 -15.89 -8.09 15.34
C ASN A 101 -16.09 -8.27 13.83
N SER A 102 -16.37 -7.19 13.13
CA SER A 102 -16.56 -7.22 11.69
C SER A 102 -15.29 -7.63 10.96
N TRP A 103 -14.16 -7.11 11.42
CA TRP A 103 -12.86 -7.46 10.85
C TRP A 103 -12.56 -8.94 11.05
N TRP A 104 -12.76 -9.42 12.27
CA TRP A 104 -12.49 -10.83 12.59
C TRP A 104 -13.37 -11.77 11.78
N ALA A 105 -14.66 -11.45 11.65
CA ALA A 105 -15.56 -12.24 10.82
C ALA A 105 -15.09 -12.32 9.37
N SER A 106 -14.60 -11.22 8.84
CA SER A 106 -14.06 -11.18 7.47
C SER A 106 -12.80 -12.05 7.32
N VAL A 107 -11.92 -12.02 8.32
CA VAL A 107 -10.70 -12.83 8.30
C VAL A 107 -11.05 -14.30 8.40
N GLU A 108 -11.95 -14.68 9.29
CA GLU A 108 -12.38 -16.06 9.43
C GLU A 108 -13.00 -16.59 8.13
N ASN A 109 -13.85 -15.82 7.53
CA ASN A 109 -14.49 -16.21 6.28
C ASN A 109 -13.46 -16.40 5.17
N TRP A 110 -12.49 -15.53 5.09
CA TRP A 110 -11.43 -15.60 4.08
C TRP A 110 -10.58 -16.86 4.27
N VAL A 111 -10.18 -17.14 5.51
CA VAL A 111 -9.38 -18.31 5.85
C VAL A 111 -10.16 -19.61 5.58
N THR A 112 -11.45 -19.61 5.83
CA THR A 112 -12.30 -20.78 5.61
C THR A 112 -12.43 -21.10 4.12
N ILE A 113 -12.47 -20.08 3.28
CA ILE A 113 -12.59 -20.26 1.83
C ILE A 113 -11.28 -20.79 1.23
N VAL A 114 -10.18 -20.39 1.77
CA VAL A 114 -8.85 -20.80 1.31
C VAL A 114 -8.54 -22.20 1.82
#